data_589c314f3f33d7b9e833f198184f4d7d
#
_entry.id   589c314f3f33d7b9e833f198184f4d7d
#
_cell.length_a   1.000
_cell.length_b   1.000
_cell.length_c   1.000
_cell.angle_alpha   90.00
_cell.angle_beta   90.00
_cell.angle_gamma   90.00
#
_symmetry.space_group_name_H-M   'P 1'
#
loop_
_entity.id
_entity.type
_entity.pdbx_description
1 polymer ?
#
loop_
_entity_poly.entity_id
_entity_poly.type
_entity_poly.pdbx_seq_one_letter_code
_entity_poly.pdbx_strand_id
1 'polypeptide(L)'
;MYILWTMVKLCLLMASNFGYWEAARRKWNMNVYLLPAVTIGAQFCVMFAAGLLNYLGEAAELMYCGGLILLLWQLYREKGRFWKLLRPYCSWGYGVFLLGMLVSLTALRGKTLAGIDNFTHWAVVVKNLLLYDRFPTFAQEAVTFTSYPLGSAAGIYYFCRHVSDGEWAFMLGQAYMMLSMLLPLFSRGRGLAAATLVAVMGNFLLCYDIPITELLVDTLLPLTAGAMLASVALGSEETGSAIYRYSLPMLVLTLNVKNSGLFFCAVGLLLMWHLLRKQGKSLKPVLAVALVLLAVSSLWKHHCDYVFVNSRMSQHAVSMEYFQMRLGERTPEEMARILRGVVSYVLSRKPLGYLAAWLAAELGCACLTGNGKRWGILAAVCVGLYAAWTVSLAGMYLFSMSVQEALELLSIERYCRTMDILLYYLLTAFCLSCLPEGCPKRWLAGGLVTALALTTWVGSCGVLATIAAPPQGDTALRERMEEMVAEYGVEKGYSYLICDPVAGGYAMFALRYCMNTSRVQQVAITAPEQMDIEKDYDYVFLLDTENPILEQWVLENYPEQAGRTVIQCIK
;
A
#
# COMPACT_ATOMS: atom_id res chain seq x y z
N MET A 1 4.48 31.27 -0.71
CA MET A 1 3.16 31.19 -0.07
C MET A 1 2.59 29.77 -0.09
N TYR A 2 2.57 29.05 -1.22
CA TYR A 2 2.04 27.68 -1.36
C TYR A 2 2.69 26.66 -0.39
N ILE A 3 4.04 26.61 -0.32
CA ILE A 3 4.76 25.68 0.57
C ILE A 3 4.39 25.90 2.04
N LEU A 4 4.35 27.16 2.48
CA LEU A 4 3.99 27.49 3.87
C LEU A 4 2.57 27.02 4.20
N TRP A 5 1.62 27.23 3.28
CA TRP A 5 0.24 26.80 3.44
C TRP A 5 0.11 25.28 3.52
N THR A 6 0.85 24.56 2.68
CA THR A 6 0.89 23.09 2.72
C THR A 6 1.46 22.57 4.04
N MET A 7 2.53 23.20 4.55
CA MET A 7 3.08 22.84 5.86
C MET A 7 2.09 23.09 6.99
N VAL A 8 1.33 24.19 6.95
CA VAL A 8 0.26 24.47 7.91
C VAL A 8 -0.82 23.39 7.87
N LYS A 9 -1.28 22.99 6.67
CA LYS A 9 -2.26 21.92 6.49
C LYS A 9 -1.75 20.58 7.05
N LEU A 10 -0.49 20.22 6.76
CA LEU A 10 0.14 19.03 7.31
C LEU A 10 0.19 19.07 8.85
N CYS A 11 0.59 20.19 9.43
CA CYS A 11 0.61 20.36 10.88
C CYS A 11 -0.80 20.23 11.49
N LEU A 12 -1.83 20.77 10.84
CA LEU A 12 -3.22 20.67 11.30
C LEU A 12 -3.75 19.23 11.21
N LEU A 13 -3.42 18.49 10.13
CA LEU A 13 -3.75 17.07 10.02
C LEU A 13 -3.07 16.25 11.13
N MET A 14 -1.79 16.49 11.38
CA MET A 14 -1.06 15.84 12.48
C MET A 14 -1.64 16.20 13.85
N ALA A 15 -2.08 17.45 14.04
CA ALA A 15 -2.76 17.89 15.25
C ALA A 15 -4.11 17.19 15.45
N SER A 16 -4.89 17.02 14.37
CA SER A 16 -6.14 16.25 14.38
C SER A 16 -5.88 14.79 14.79
N ASN A 17 -4.94 14.11 14.15
CA ASN A 17 -4.58 12.74 14.51
C ASN A 17 -4.08 12.64 15.97
N PHE A 18 -3.27 13.59 16.41
CA PHE A 18 -2.79 13.66 17.80
C PHE A 18 -3.94 13.82 18.81
N GLY A 19 -5.01 14.53 18.46
CA GLY A 19 -6.22 14.62 19.28
C GLY A 19 -6.85 13.24 19.54
N TYR A 20 -6.93 12.38 18.53
CA TYR A 20 -7.39 10.99 18.67
C TYR A 20 -6.42 10.15 19.50
N TRP A 21 -5.11 10.26 19.25
CA TRP A 21 -4.10 9.49 19.99
C TRP A 21 -4.19 9.78 21.49
N GLU A 22 -4.23 11.06 21.85
CA GLU A 22 -4.29 11.46 23.24
C GLU A 22 -5.62 11.09 23.91
N ALA A 23 -6.74 11.20 23.19
CA ALA A 23 -8.04 10.77 23.69
C ALA A 23 -8.06 9.25 23.94
N ALA A 24 -7.57 8.43 23.01
CA ALA A 24 -7.49 6.98 23.15
C ALA A 24 -6.53 6.56 24.27
N ARG A 25 -5.36 7.22 24.36
CA ARG A 25 -4.39 6.99 25.42
C ARG A 25 -5.03 7.22 26.81
N ARG A 26 -5.71 8.33 26.98
CA ARG A 26 -6.31 8.70 28.29
C ARG A 26 -7.53 7.88 28.64
N LYS A 27 -8.41 7.65 27.68
CA LYS A 27 -9.66 6.95 27.91
C LYS A 27 -9.46 5.44 28.13
N TRP A 28 -8.53 4.84 27.37
CA TRP A 28 -8.36 3.40 27.31
C TRP A 28 -6.97 2.91 27.73
N ASN A 29 -6.10 3.80 28.18
CA ASN A 29 -4.70 3.51 28.55
C ASN A 29 -3.93 2.76 27.44
N MET A 30 -4.22 3.07 26.17
CA MET A 30 -3.60 2.40 25.04
C MET A 30 -2.11 2.70 24.94
N ASN A 31 -1.33 1.70 24.51
CA ASN A 31 0.09 1.85 24.27
C ASN A 31 0.35 2.92 23.22
N VAL A 32 1.18 3.92 23.56
CA VAL A 32 1.43 5.09 22.70
C VAL A 32 1.94 4.72 21.31
N TYR A 33 2.74 3.67 21.18
CA TYR A 33 3.31 3.25 19.90
C TYR A 33 2.33 2.55 18.97
N LEU A 34 1.17 2.08 19.48
CA LEU A 34 0.11 1.52 18.63
C LEU A 34 -0.87 2.57 18.13
N LEU A 35 -0.93 3.73 18.81
CA LEU A 35 -1.96 4.73 18.54
C LEU A 35 -2.02 5.19 17.09
N PRO A 36 -0.90 5.53 16.39
CA PRO A 36 -0.96 5.94 14.99
C PRO A 36 -1.55 4.87 14.08
N ALA A 37 -1.06 3.64 14.17
CA ALA A 37 -1.53 2.52 13.35
C ALA A 37 -3.02 2.21 13.62
N VAL A 38 -3.41 2.07 14.89
CA VAL A 38 -4.81 1.77 15.26
C VAL A 38 -5.75 2.91 14.89
N THR A 39 -5.29 4.18 14.97
CA THR A 39 -6.09 5.33 14.53
C THR A 39 -6.34 5.29 13.03
N ILE A 40 -5.32 5.01 12.21
CA ILE A 40 -5.49 4.85 10.76
C ILE A 40 -6.50 3.72 10.47
N GLY A 41 -6.38 2.57 11.15
CA GLY A 41 -7.34 1.47 11.02
C GLY A 41 -8.76 1.87 11.42
N ALA A 42 -8.94 2.63 12.52
CA ALA A 42 -10.24 3.11 12.96
C ALA A 42 -10.84 4.15 12.00
N GLN A 43 -10.03 5.07 11.50
CA GLN A 43 -10.42 6.03 10.46
C GLN A 43 -10.86 5.30 9.19
N PHE A 44 -10.12 4.27 8.78
CA PHE A 44 -10.53 3.43 7.65
C PHE A 44 -11.89 2.76 7.89
N CYS A 45 -12.16 2.20 9.06
CA CYS A 45 -13.46 1.60 9.37
C CYS A 45 -14.62 2.61 9.21
N VAL A 46 -14.42 3.86 9.66
CA VAL A 46 -15.42 4.93 9.50
C VAL A 46 -15.58 5.30 8.02
N MET A 47 -14.49 5.50 7.30
CA MET A 47 -14.53 5.83 5.87
C MET A 47 -15.14 4.71 5.04
N PHE A 48 -14.85 3.45 5.36
CA PHE A 48 -15.44 2.30 4.69
C PHE A 48 -16.97 2.28 4.83
N ALA A 49 -17.47 2.43 6.05
CA ALA A 49 -18.91 2.48 6.29
C ALA A 49 -19.58 3.69 5.62
N ALA A 50 -18.96 4.87 5.73
CA ALA A 50 -19.47 6.09 5.12
C ALA A 50 -19.39 6.05 3.59
N GLY A 51 -18.32 5.49 3.03
CA GLY A 51 -18.16 5.35 1.58
C GLY A 51 -19.20 4.43 0.95
N LEU A 52 -19.57 3.33 1.64
CA LEU A 52 -20.69 2.46 1.22
C LEU A 52 -22.03 3.19 1.22
N LEU A 53 -22.17 4.23 2.03
CA LEU A 53 -23.39 5.07 2.14
C LEU A 53 -23.29 6.36 1.32
N ASN A 54 -22.23 6.56 0.54
CA ASN A 54 -21.93 7.77 -0.25
C ASN A 54 -21.74 9.06 0.58
N TYR A 55 -21.23 8.94 1.82
CA TYR A 55 -20.90 10.05 2.74
C TYR A 55 -19.40 10.10 3.05
N LEU A 56 -18.54 9.70 2.08
CA LEU A 56 -17.08 9.60 2.31
C LEU A 56 -16.46 10.96 2.64
N GLY A 57 -16.85 12.02 1.90
CA GLY A 57 -16.35 13.36 2.09
C GLY A 57 -16.72 13.94 3.44
N GLU A 58 -18.00 13.83 3.82
CA GLU A 58 -18.52 14.31 5.10
C GLU A 58 -17.88 13.58 6.28
N ALA A 59 -17.66 12.28 6.16
CA ALA A 59 -16.99 11.49 7.18
C ALA A 59 -15.53 11.91 7.35
N ALA A 60 -14.82 12.19 6.26
CA ALA A 60 -13.45 12.68 6.30
C ALA A 60 -13.35 14.04 7.03
N GLU A 61 -14.24 14.98 6.71
CA GLU A 61 -14.30 16.30 7.37
C GLU A 61 -14.68 16.17 8.86
N LEU A 62 -15.69 15.36 9.18
CA LEU A 62 -16.10 15.14 10.57
C LEU A 62 -14.98 14.51 11.40
N MET A 63 -14.23 13.56 10.83
CA MET A 63 -13.07 12.98 11.51
C MET A 63 -11.96 14.04 11.70
N TYR A 64 -11.66 14.82 10.67
CA TYR A 64 -10.65 15.86 10.77
C TYR A 64 -10.99 16.90 11.83
N CYS A 65 -12.19 17.47 11.78
CA CYS A 65 -12.68 18.43 12.78
C CYS A 65 -12.80 17.81 14.17
N GLY A 66 -13.28 16.57 14.25
CA GLY A 66 -13.41 15.82 15.51
C GLY A 66 -12.07 15.63 16.22
N GLY A 67 -11.00 15.34 15.47
CA GLY A 67 -9.65 15.24 16.03
C GLY A 67 -9.13 16.57 16.57
N LEU A 68 -9.36 17.68 15.86
CA LEU A 68 -8.99 19.02 16.33
C LEU A 68 -9.80 19.42 17.58
N ILE A 69 -11.10 19.13 17.61
CA ILE A 69 -11.95 19.37 18.80
C ILE A 69 -11.45 18.55 19.99
N LEU A 70 -11.10 17.28 19.79
CA LEU A 70 -10.54 16.45 20.85
C LEU A 70 -9.22 17.01 21.37
N LEU A 71 -8.34 17.52 20.49
CA LEU A 71 -7.10 18.15 20.92
C LEU A 71 -7.37 19.41 21.75
N LEU A 72 -8.25 20.30 21.27
CA LEU A 72 -8.63 21.52 22.00
C LEU A 72 -9.25 21.19 23.36
N TRP A 73 -10.10 20.17 23.42
CA TRP A 73 -10.67 19.66 24.67
C TRP A 73 -9.60 19.17 25.65
N GLN A 74 -8.59 18.42 25.17
CA GLN A 74 -7.49 17.96 26.00
C GLN A 74 -6.64 19.13 26.51
N LEU A 75 -6.38 20.12 25.66
CA LEU A 75 -5.66 21.34 26.02
C LEU A 75 -6.42 22.14 27.09
N TYR A 76 -7.74 22.28 26.93
CA TYR A 76 -8.58 22.93 27.94
C TYR A 76 -8.52 22.21 29.29
N ARG A 77 -8.65 20.87 29.30
CA ARG A 77 -8.53 20.07 30.53
C ARG A 77 -7.19 20.23 31.23
N GLU A 78 -6.11 20.35 30.47
CA GLU A 78 -4.76 20.58 31.00
C GLU A 78 -4.44 22.05 31.24
N LYS A 79 -5.43 22.93 31.19
CA LYS A 79 -5.25 24.38 31.39
C LYS A 79 -4.16 24.96 30.49
N GLY A 80 -4.12 24.58 29.19
CA GLY A 80 -3.15 25.02 28.20
C GLY A 80 -1.74 24.42 28.35
N ARG A 81 -1.52 23.47 29.27
CA ARG A 81 -0.20 22.83 29.44
C ARG A 81 0.07 21.80 28.37
N PHE A 82 0.35 22.27 27.17
CA PHE A 82 0.61 21.41 25.98
C PHE A 82 1.72 20.39 26.22
N TRP A 83 2.78 20.76 26.96
CA TRP A 83 3.87 19.84 27.28
C TRP A 83 3.43 18.57 28.01
N LYS A 84 2.41 18.63 28.84
CA LYS A 84 1.88 17.43 29.51
C LYS A 84 1.24 16.44 28.52
N LEU A 85 0.69 16.94 27.41
CA LEU A 85 0.15 16.09 26.34
C LEU A 85 1.28 15.45 25.54
N LEU A 86 2.33 16.22 25.22
CA LEU A 86 3.46 15.76 24.41
C LEU A 86 4.38 14.79 25.12
N ARG A 87 4.56 14.94 26.44
CA ARG A 87 5.54 14.17 27.23
C ARG A 87 5.52 12.65 26.98
N PRO A 88 4.37 11.95 26.87
CA PRO A 88 4.32 10.52 26.60
C PRO A 88 4.89 10.14 25.22
N TYR A 89 4.92 11.09 24.29
CA TYR A 89 5.37 10.93 22.91
C TYR A 89 6.83 11.40 22.70
N CYS A 90 7.42 12.07 23.70
CA CYS A 90 8.83 12.44 23.67
C CYS A 90 9.70 11.19 23.89
N SER A 91 9.86 10.39 22.86
CA SER A 91 10.58 9.13 22.88
C SER A 91 11.35 8.91 21.57
N TRP A 92 12.34 8.05 21.62
CA TRP A 92 13.12 7.67 20.44
C TRP A 92 12.25 7.13 19.29
N GLY A 93 11.18 6.39 19.60
CA GLY A 93 10.27 5.86 18.56
C GLY A 93 9.57 6.98 17.79
N TYR A 94 9.04 7.98 18.48
CA TYR A 94 8.44 9.14 17.81
C TYR A 94 9.50 10.03 17.15
N GLY A 95 10.73 10.07 17.67
CA GLY A 95 11.85 10.71 17.00
C GLY A 95 12.15 10.08 15.63
N VAL A 96 12.19 8.73 15.56
CA VAL A 96 12.35 7.98 14.29
C VAL A 96 11.17 8.22 13.35
N PHE A 97 9.94 8.22 13.86
CA PHE A 97 8.75 8.51 13.05
C PHE A 97 8.81 9.91 12.42
N LEU A 98 9.11 10.95 13.22
CA LEU A 98 9.22 12.32 12.71
C LEU A 98 10.38 12.49 11.73
N LEU A 99 11.52 11.87 12.02
CA LEU A 99 12.67 11.85 11.09
C LEU A 99 12.28 11.15 9.77
N GLY A 100 11.61 10.00 9.85
CA GLY A 100 11.12 9.28 8.67
C GLY A 100 10.14 10.12 7.85
N MET A 101 9.21 10.84 8.50
CA MET A 101 8.32 11.78 7.80
C MET A 101 9.08 12.90 7.12
N LEU A 102 10.07 13.50 7.76
CA LEU A 102 10.90 14.56 7.19
C LEU A 102 11.71 14.06 6.00
N VAL A 103 12.35 12.90 6.13
CA VAL A 103 13.11 12.27 5.04
C VAL A 103 12.19 11.93 3.87
N SER A 104 11.01 11.35 4.12
CA SER A 104 10.03 11.03 3.08
C SER A 104 9.53 12.30 2.39
N LEU A 105 9.18 13.35 3.13
CA LEU A 105 8.79 14.64 2.56
C LEU A 105 9.88 15.22 1.65
N THR A 106 11.14 15.15 2.09
CA THR A 106 12.29 15.63 1.30
C THR A 106 12.50 14.79 0.03
N ALA A 107 12.37 13.45 0.16
CA ALA A 107 12.56 12.51 -0.95
C ALA A 107 11.45 12.62 -2.00
N LEU A 108 10.23 12.90 -1.58
CA LEU A 108 9.04 12.89 -2.45
C LEU A 108 8.68 14.27 -3.02
N ARG A 109 9.22 15.33 -2.46
CA ARG A 109 8.92 16.69 -2.93
C ARG A 109 9.23 16.86 -4.42
N GLY A 110 8.24 17.27 -5.20
CA GLY A 110 8.37 17.50 -6.64
C GLY A 110 8.49 16.21 -7.47
N LYS A 111 8.35 15.03 -6.85
CA LYS A 111 8.26 13.76 -7.60
C LYS A 111 6.85 13.55 -8.12
N THR A 112 6.77 12.91 -9.28
CA THR A 112 5.54 12.48 -9.93
C THR A 112 5.47 10.96 -10.02
N LEU A 113 4.28 10.43 -10.13
CA LEU A 113 4.05 9.00 -10.34
C LEU A 113 4.38 8.65 -11.81
N ALA A 114 5.10 7.57 -12.02
CA ALA A 114 5.53 7.16 -13.35
C ALA A 114 5.29 5.68 -13.68
N GLY A 115 5.07 4.84 -12.67
CA GLY A 115 4.81 3.43 -12.88
C GLY A 115 3.42 3.16 -13.46
N ILE A 116 3.34 2.23 -14.40
CA ILE A 116 2.10 1.85 -15.09
C ILE A 116 1.00 1.39 -14.12
N ASP A 117 1.37 0.70 -13.03
CA ASP A 117 0.43 0.22 -12.02
C ASP A 117 -0.31 1.37 -11.29
N ASN A 118 0.30 2.56 -11.22
CA ASN A 118 -0.36 3.74 -10.69
C ASN A 118 -1.46 4.24 -11.63
N PHE A 119 -1.22 4.20 -12.95
CA PHE A 119 -2.14 4.68 -13.97
C PHE A 119 -3.24 3.68 -14.28
N THR A 120 -3.02 2.39 -14.01
CA THR A 120 -4.05 1.36 -14.18
C THR A 120 -4.97 1.29 -12.97
N HIS A 121 -4.44 1.51 -11.73
CA HIS A 121 -5.24 1.31 -10.54
C HIS A 121 -4.89 2.26 -9.37
N TRP A 122 -3.70 2.15 -8.77
CA TRP A 122 -3.46 2.69 -7.43
C TRP A 122 -3.68 4.20 -7.31
N ALA A 123 -3.09 4.98 -8.21
CA ALA A 123 -3.26 6.43 -8.22
C ALA A 123 -4.63 6.86 -8.79
N VAL A 124 -5.15 6.11 -9.77
CA VAL A 124 -6.48 6.36 -10.35
C VAL A 124 -7.55 6.31 -9.27
N VAL A 125 -7.50 5.31 -8.39
CA VAL A 125 -8.48 5.18 -7.29
C VAL A 125 -8.38 6.36 -6.34
N VAL A 126 -7.17 6.75 -5.90
CA VAL A 126 -6.97 7.92 -5.03
C VAL A 126 -7.51 9.19 -5.69
N LYS A 127 -7.20 9.40 -6.98
CA LYS A 127 -7.68 10.54 -7.75
C LYS A 127 -9.21 10.58 -7.85
N ASN A 128 -9.83 9.43 -8.08
CA ASN A 128 -11.30 9.33 -8.10
C ASN A 128 -11.92 9.66 -6.74
N LEU A 129 -11.35 9.13 -5.64
CA LEU A 129 -11.82 9.47 -4.29
C LEU A 129 -11.73 10.98 -4.03
N LEU A 130 -10.64 11.66 -4.45
CA LEU A 130 -10.45 13.10 -4.27
C LEU A 130 -11.39 13.94 -5.15
N LEU A 131 -11.68 13.48 -6.37
CA LEU A 131 -12.54 14.21 -7.30
C LEU A 131 -14.03 14.12 -6.94
N TYR A 132 -14.47 12.98 -6.43
CA TYR A 132 -15.89 12.68 -6.29
C TYR A 132 -16.36 12.51 -4.84
N ASP A 133 -15.45 12.46 -3.87
CA ASP A 133 -15.74 12.23 -2.44
C ASP A 133 -16.61 11.00 -2.17
N ARG A 134 -16.47 9.96 -3.01
CA ARG A 134 -17.21 8.69 -2.93
C ARG A 134 -16.40 7.53 -3.48
N PHE A 135 -16.80 6.30 -3.18
CA PHE A 135 -16.17 5.12 -3.76
C PHE A 135 -16.37 5.08 -5.28
N PRO A 136 -15.40 4.53 -6.04
CA PRO A 136 -15.49 4.41 -7.49
C PRO A 136 -16.74 3.63 -7.92
N THR A 137 -17.37 4.07 -9.01
CA THR A 137 -18.52 3.41 -9.63
C THR A 137 -18.26 3.25 -11.13
N PHE A 138 -19.12 2.52 -11.83
CA PHE A 138 -19.04 2.34 -13.27
C PHE A 138 -18.99 3.67 -14.06
N ALA A 139 -19.68 4.68 -13.58
CA ALA A 139 -19.67 6.02 -14.22
C ALA A 139 -18.29 6.70 -14.22
N GLN A 140 -17.35 6.23 -13.41
CA GLN A 140 -15.97 6.75 -13.31
C GLN A 140 -14.94 5.90 -14.04
N GLU A 141 -15.35 4.93 -14.76
CA GLU A 141 -14.73 4.02 -15.75
C GLU A 141 -13.19 3.84 -15.82
N ALA A 142 -12.40 4.69 -15.15
CA ALA A 142 -10.94 4.65 -15.22
C ALA A 142 -10.30 3.56 -14.34
N VAL A 143 -11.06 2.90 -13.45
CA VAL A 143 -10.55 1.91 -12.50
C VAL A 143 -10.51 0.53 -13.16
N THR A 144 -9.31 -0.05 -13.31
CA THR A 144 -9.13 -1.34 -13.99
C THR A 144 -9.49 -2.53 -13.09
N PHE A 145 -9.04 -2.55 -11.83
CA PHE A 145 -9.28 -3.67 -10.90
C PHE A 145 -10.44 -3.35 -9.96
N THR A 146 -11.64 -3.51 -10.47
CA THR A 146 -12.89 -3.09 -9.76
C THR A 146 -13.16 -3.84 -8.46
N SER A 147 -12.61 -5.05 -8.29
CA SER A 147 -12.78 -5.87 -7.09
C SER A 147 -11.72 -5.60 -5.99
N TYR A 148 -10.70 -4.78 -6.27
CA TYR A 148 -9.66 -4.51 -5.29
C TYR A 148 -10.18 -3.64 -4.14
N PRO A 149 -9.84 -4.00 -2.89
CA PRO A 149 -10.28 -3.25 -1.73
C PRO A 149 -9.53 -1.91 -1.60
N LEU A 150 -10.14 -0.93 -0.92
CA LEU A 150 -9.75 0.48 -0.94
C LEU A 150 -8.94 0.93 0.30
N GLY A 151 -8.37 0.01 1.10
CA GLY A 151 -7.74 0.37 2.38
C GLY A 151 -6.58 1.36 2.27
N SER A 152 -5.68 1.16 1.31
CA SER A 152 -4.59 2.11 1.03
C SER A 152 -5.10 3.41 0.45
N ALA A 153 -5.96 3.32 -0.56
CA ALA A 153 -6.48 4.50 -1.26
C ALA A 153 -7.30 5.42 -0.33
N ALA A 154 -8.12 4.85 0.57
CA ALA A 154 -8.88 5.62 1.55
C ALA A 154 -7.97 6.33 2.57
N GLY A 155 -6.90 5.65 3.04
CA GLY A 155 -5.92 6.29 3.93
C GLY A 155 -5.16 7.43 3.25
N ILE A 156 -4.74 7.24 2.00
CA ILE A 156 -4.10 8.27 1.18
C ILE A 156 -5.09 9.41 0.88
N TYR A 157 -6.33 9.10 0.52
CA TYR A 157 -7.39 10.08 0.31
C TYR A 157 -7.59 10.97 1.54
N TYR A 158 -7.73 10.39 2.74
CA TYR A 158 -7.87 11.16 3.98
C TYR A 158 -6.70 12.10 4.23
N PHE A 159 -5.48 11.65 3.98
CA PHE A 159 -4.28 12.47 4.07
C PHE A 159 -4.31 13.61 3.05
N CYS A 160 -4.55 13.29 1.78
CA CYS A 160 -4.44 14.24 0.67
C CYS A 160 -5.55 15.30 0.69
N ARG A 161 -6.77 14.92 1.05
CA ARG A 161 -7.91 15.84 1.17
C ARG A 161 -7.60 17.03 2.10
N HIS A 162 -6.81 16.79 3.14
CA HIS A 162 -6.45 17.82 4.12
C HIS A 162 -5.06 18.43 3.93
N VAL A 163 -4.24 17.91 2.99
CA VAL A 163 -2.87 18.41 2.75
C VAL A 163 -2.72 18.98 1.35
N SER A 164 -2.84 18.14 0.32
CA SER A 164 -2.68 18.50 -1.09
C SER A 164 -3.16 17.36 -1.99
N ASP A 165 -3.69 17.70 -3.15
CA ASP A 165 -4.10 16.80 -4.24
C ASP A 165 -2.95 16.44 -5.20
N GLY A 166 -1.76 16.95 -4.97
CA GLY A 166 -0.58 16.64 -5.77
C GLY A 166 -0.06 15.21 -5.53
N GLU A 167 0.51 14.59 -6.54
CA GLU A 167 0.99 13.20 -6.49
C GLU A 167 2.05 12.94 -5.42
N TRP A 168 2.92 13.93 -5.16
CA TRP A 168 3.86 13.85 -4.04
C TRP A 168 3.15 13.66 -2.69
N ALA A 169 1.94 14.19 -2.53
CA ALA A 169 1.15 14.01 -1.32
C ALA A 169 0.50 12.62 -1.27
N PHE A 170 0.16 12.00 -2.41
CA PHE A 170 -0.28 10.60 -2.45
C PHE A 170 0.81 9.68 -1.89
N MET A 171 2.04 9.85 -2.40
CA MET A 171 3.20 9.09 -1.95
C MET A 171 3.53 9.37 -0.47
N LEU A 172 3.46 10.62 -0.02
CA LEU A 172 3.68 10.98 1.37
C LEU A 172 2.60 10.42 2.31
N GLY A 173 1.34 10.39 1.87
CA GLY A 173 0.23 9.76 2.59
C GLY A 173 0.47 8.25 2.79
N GLN A 174 0.94 7.56 1.75
CA GLN A 174 1.34 6.15 1.88
C GLN A 174 2.54 5.98 2.82
N ALA A 175 3.56 6.85 2.71
CA ALA A 175 4.71 6.83 3.62
C ALA A 175 4.31 7.08 5.07
N TYR A 176 3.36 8.01 5.33
CA TYR A 176 2.78 8.23 6.65
C TYR A 176 2.14 6.95 7.21
N MET A 177 1.36 6.24 6.38
CA MET A 177 0.78 4.95 6.79
C MET A 177 1.90 3.94 7.13
N MET A 178 2.87 3.73 6.24
CA MET A 178 3.97 2.79 6.44
C MET A 178 4.80 3.09 7.70
N LEU A 179 5.16 4.36 7.93
CA LEU A 179 5.88 4.79 9.12
C LEU A 179 5.06 4.57 10.41
N SER A 180 3.75 4.81 10.34
CA SER A 180 2.84 4.52 11.47
C SER A 180 2.82 3.03 11.82
N MET A 181 2.96 2.14 10.82
CA MET A 181 3.02 0.70 11.01
C MET A 181 4.36 0.20 11.58
N LEU A 182 5.43 1.00 11.55
CA LEU A 182 6.71 0.68 12.20
C LEU A 182 6.74 1.04 13.69
N LEU A 183 5.92 1.98 14.14
CA LEU A 183 5.90 2.41 15.54
C LEU A 183 5.62 1.28 16.55
N PRO A 184 4.74 0.30 16.29
CA PRO A 184 4.50 -0.81 17.21
C PRO A 184 5.76 -1.60 17.59
N LEU A 185 6.83 -1.58 16.79
CA LEU A 185 8.12 -2.18 17.13
C LEU A 185 8.70 -1.64 18.44
N PHE A 186 8.45 -0.37 18.77
CA PHE A 186 8.89 0.26 20.01
C PHE A 186 8.08 -0.15 21.25
N SER A 187 7.00 -0.91 21.09
CA SER A 187 6.19 -1.37 22.24
C SER A 187 6.97 -2.31 23.16
N ARG A 188 7.97 -3.00 22.65
CA ARG A 188 8.80 -3.98 23.38
C ARG A 188 10.25 -3.56 23.57
N GLY A 189 10.76 -2.61 22.81
CA GLY A 189 12.13 -2.13 22.87
C GLY A 189 12.20 -0.63 22.81
N ARG A 190 12.85 -0.01 23.80
CA ARG A 190 12.96 1.45 23.93
C ARG A 190 14.44 1.84 23.98
N GLY A 191 14.73 3.05 23.63
CA GLY A 191 16.08 3.60 23.70
C GLY A 191 16.79 3.70 22.34
N LEU A 192 18.02 4.22 22.36
CA LEU A 192 18.78 4.59 21.15
C LEU A 192 19.06 3.38 20.24
N ALA A 193 19.41 2.22 20.81
CA ALA A 193 19.68 1.02 20.00
C ALA A 193 18.45 0.56 19.22
N ALA A 194 17.25 0.59 19.85
CA ALA A 194 16.00 0.30 19.18
C ALA A 194 15.72 1.35 18.07
N ALA A 195 15.94 2.63 18.36
CA ALA A 195 15.78 3.70 17.40
C ALA A 195 16.68 3.52 16.17
N THR A 196 17.95 3.21 16.38
CA THR A 196 18.91 2.97 15.29
C THR A 196 18.48 1.78 14.44
N LEU A 197 18.12 0.64 15.06
CA LEU A 197 17.68 -0.54 14.32
C LEU A 197 16.42 -0.25 13.50
N VAL A 198 15.39 0.35 14.11
CA VAL A 198 14.13 0.64 13.40
C VAL A 198 14.32 1.72 12.34
N ALA A 199 15.18 2.72 12.54
CA ALA A 199 15.49 3.73 11.53
C ALA A 199 16.19 3.11 10.31
N VAL A 200 17.19 2.25 10.54
CA VAL A 200 17.88 1.53 9.46
C VAL A 200 16.91 0.61 8.73
N MET A 201 16.17 -0.22 9.45
CA MET A 201 15.19 -1.13 8.85
C MET A 201 14.10 -0.35 8.11
N GLY A 202 13.56 0.71 8.70
CA GLY A 202 12.53 1.54 8.07
C GLY A 202 13.02 2.19 6.77
N ASN A 203 14.26 2.72 6.76
CA ASN A 203 14.84 3.29 5.54
C ASN A 203 14.82 2.29 4.36
N PHE A 204 15.12 1.04 4.62
CA PHE A 204 15.14 0.00 3.58
C PHE A 204 13.76 -0.61 3.32
N LEU A 205 13.01 -0.97 4.37
CA LEU A 205 11.73 -1.66 4.21
C LEU A 205 10.71 -0.82 3.44
N LEU A 206 10.73 0.51 3.58
CA LEU A 206 9.84 1.40 2.84
C LEU A 206 10.13 1.42 1.33
N CYS A 207 11.32 1.01 0.93
CA CYS A 207 11.77 0.96 -0.47
C CYS A 207 12.26 -0.43 -0.89
N TYR A 208 11.90 -1.49 -0.16
CA TYR A 208 12.35 -2.84 -0.50
C TYR A 208 11.68 -3.33 -1.78
N ASP A 209 12.42 -3.35 -2.89
CA ASP A 209 11.97 -3.66 -4.24
C ASP A 209 11.09 -2.59 -4.91
N ILE A 210 10.18 -1.99 -4.18
CA ILE A 210 9.27 -0.98 -4.68
C ILE A 210 9.72 0.37 -4.12
N PRO A 211 10.06 1.35 -4.96
CA PRO A 211 10.47 2.65 -4.48
C PRO A 211 9.30 3.37 -3.80
N ILE A 212 9.62 4.26 -2.87
CA ILE A 212 8.61 5.06 -2.14
C ILE A 212 7.83 6.02 -3.08
N THR A 213 8.30 6.17 -4.32
CA THR A 213 7.63 6.93 -5.39
C THR A 213 6.51 6.15 -6.08
N GLU A 214 6.23 4.92 -5.66
CA GLU A 214 5.17 4.07 -6.19
C GLU A 214 4.08 3.83 -5.14
N LEU A 215 2.81 3.75 -5.57
CA LEU A 215 1.68 3.47 -4.68
C LEU A 215 1.33 1.99 -4.55
N LEU A 216 2.18 1.12 -5.09
CA LEU A 216 2.04 -0.33 -4.93
C LEU A 216 1.99 -0.71 -3.45
N VAL A 217 1.01 -1.50 -3.09
CA VAL A 217 0.73 -1.84 -1.69
C VAL A 217 1.51 -3.03 -1.14
N ASP A 218 2.39 -3.61 -1.96
CA ASP A 218 3.15 -4.82 -1.59
C ASP A 218 4.17 -4.56 -0.47
N THR A 219 4.51 -3.27 -0.21
CA THR A 219 5.27 -2.85 0.98
C THR A 219 4.34 -2.48 2.14
N LEU A 220 3.24 -1.77 1.88
CA LEU A 220 2.29 -1.35 2.91
C LEU A 220 1.60 -2.54 3.57
N LEU A 221 1.19 -3.53 2.81
CA LEU A 221 0.46 -4.71 3.31
C LEU A 221 1.23 -5.48 4.40
N PRO A 222 2.50 -5.91 4.18
CA PRO A 222 3.24 -6.63 5.21
C PRO A 222 3.57 -5.77 6.44
N LEU A 223 3.82 -4.48 6.28
CA LEU A 223 3.99 -3.56 7.42
C LEU A 223 2.69 -3.43 8.23
N THR A 224 1.54 -3.32 7.55
CA THR A 224 0.22 -3.31 8.19
C THR A 224 -0.05 -4.64 8.90
N ALA A 225 0.31 -5.78 8.28
CA ALA A 225 0.22 -7.10 8.90
C ALA A 225 1.10 -7.20 10.15
N GLY A 226 2.34 -6.71 10.12
CA GLY A 226 3.22 -6.66 11.29
C GLY A 226 2.63 -5.84 12.44
N ALA A 227 2.12 -4.64 12.16
CA ALA A 227 1.44 -3.80 13.13
C ALA A 227 0.15 -4.44 13.67
N MET A 228 -0.62 -5.12 12.82
CA MET A 228 -1.80 -5.90 13.19
C MET A 228 -1.43 -7.03 14.16
N LEU A 229 -0.38 -7.82 13.87
CA LEU A 229 0.09 -8.88 14.77
C LEU A 229 0.54 -8.32 16.13
N ALA A 230 1.24 -7.17 16.15
CA ALA A 230 1.59 -6.48 17.38
C ALA A 230 0.35 -6.02 18.16
N SER A 231 -0.67 -5.52 17.48
CA SER A 231 -1.95 -5.09 18.07
C SER A 231 -2.72 -6.28 18.66
N VAL A 232 -2.75 -7.43 17.98
CA VAL A 232 -3.34 -8.67 18.49
C VAL A 232 -2.60 -9.15 19.74
N ALA A 233 -1.26 -9.14 19.70
CA ALA A 233 -0.44 -9.60 20.83
C ALA A 233 -0.70 -8.74 22.07
N LEU A 234 -0.60 -7.41 21.96
CA LEU A 234 -0.80 -6.48 23.07
C LEU A 234 -2.25 -6.45 23.56
N GLY A 235 -3.21 -6.45 22.65
CA GLY A 235 -4.63 -6.50 23.01
C GLY A 235 -5.02 -7.80 23.75
N SER A 236 -4.35 -8.92 23.45
CA SER A 236 -4.58 -10.20 24.12
C SER A 236 -4.03 -10.22 25.57
N GLU A 237 -2.99 -9.44 25.87
CA GLU A 237 -2.42 -9.33 27.22
C GLU A 237 -3.34 -8.57 28.19
N GLU A 238 -4.14 -7.64 27.67
CA GLU A 238 -5.08 -6.86 28.46
C GLU A 238 -6.40 -7.61 28.74
N THR A 239 -7.29 -7.00 29.52
CA THR A 239 -8.59 -7.56 29.90
C THR A 239 -9.74 -6.88 29.17
N GLY A 240 -10.91 -7.56 29.14
CA GLY A 240 -12.16 -6.99 28.64
C GLY A 240 -12.15 -6.70 27.14
N SER A 241 -12.64 -5.51 26.79
CA SER A 241 -12.80 -5.08 25.38
C SER A 241 -11.52 -4.56 24.72
N ALA A 242 -10.38 -4.58 25.40
CA ALA A 242 -9.11 -4.09 24.87
C ALA A 242 -8.72 -4.79 23.58
N ILE A 243 -8.92 -6.12 23.51
CA ILE A 243 -8.62 -6.92 22.33
C ILE A 243 -9.32 -6.39 21.07
N TYR A 244 -10.57 -5.96 21.17
CA TYR A 244 -11.31 -5.38 20.06
C TYR A 244 -10.75 -4.01 19.66
N ARG A 245 -10.45 -3.15 20.65
CA ARG A 245 -9.93 -1.79 20.40
C ARG A 245 -8.59 -1.79 19.68
N TYR A 246 -7.72 -2.74 20.02
CA TYR A 246 -6.40 -2.88 19.41
C TYR A 246 -6.46 -3.63 18.09
N SER A 247 -7.15 -4.76 18.05
CA SER A 247 -7.01 -5.74 16.95
C SER A 247 -7.98 -5.48 15.81
N LEU A 248 -9.26 -5.15 16.10
CA LEU A 248 -10.30 -5.07 15.08
C LEU A 248 -10.02 -4.02 14.01
N PRO A 249 -9.66 -2.75 14.34
CA PRO A 249 -9.35 -1.76 13.32
C PRO A 249 -8.19 -2.17 12.41
N MET A 250 -7.16 -2.80 13.00
CA MET A 250 -5.98 -3.25 12.26
C MET A 250 -6.29 -4.45 11.35
N LEU A 251 -7.10 -5.41 11.81
CA LEU A 251 -7.53 -6.54 11.01
C LEU A 251 -8.41 -6.09 9.83
N VAL A 252 -9.35 -5.17 10.08
CA VAL A 252 -10.20 -4.60 9.02
C VAL A 252 -9.36 -3.84 7.99
N LEU A 253 -8.40 -3.02 8.43
CA LEU A 253 -7.49 -2.33 7.52
C LEU A 253 -6.65 -3.33 6.71
N THR A 254 -6.02 -4.32 7.36
CA THR A 254 -5.18 -5.34 6.70
C THR A 254 -5.95 -6.09 5.63
N LEU A 255 -7.21 -6.49 5.93
CA LEU A 255 -8.10 -7.14 4.98
C LEU A 255 -8.33 -6.29 3.72
N ASN A 256 -8.38 -4.96 3.90
CA ASN A 256 -8.74 -4.02 2.83
C ASN A 256 -7.55 -3.32 2.14
N VAL A 257 -6.31 -3.63 2.49
CA VAL A 257 -5.14 -3.13 1.74
C VAL A 257 -5.03 -3.81 0.37
N LYS A 258 -5.23 -5.14 0.31
CA LYS A 258 -5.18 -5.96 -0.92
C LYS A 258 -5.94 -7.26 -0.68
N ASN A 259 -6.40 -7.94 -1.70
CA ASN A 259 -7.09 -9.25 -1.58
C ASN A 259 -6.27 -10.28 -0.78
N SER A 260 -4.95 -10.29 -0.92
CA SER A 260 -4.05 -11.13 -0.12
C SER A 260 -3.98 -10.76 1.37
N GLY A 261 -4.58 -9.64 1.79
CA GLY A 261 -4.79 -9.27 3.19
C GLY A 261 -5.57 -10.33 3.98
N LEU A 262 -6.42 -11.12 3.30
CA LEU A 262 -7.13 -12.24 3.90
C LEU A 262 -6.17 -13.27 4.52
N PHE A 263 -5.05 -13.58 3.84
CA PHE A 263 -4.01 -14.47 4.39
C PHE A 263 -3.48 -13.96 5.73
N PHE A 264 -3.11 -12.69 5.79
CA PHE A 264 -2.58 -12.09 7.02
C PHE A 264 -3.63 -11.98 8.13
N CYS A 265 -4.89 -11.73 7.78
CA CYS A 265 -6.00 -11.76 8.75
C CYS A 265 -6.20 -13.16 9.34
N ALA A 266 -6.09 -14.21 8.54
CA ALA A 266 -6.13 -15.59 9.04
C ALA A 266 -4.98 -15.86 10.04
N VAL A 267 -3.76 -15.41 9.73
CA VAL A 267 -2.61 -15.47 10.65
C VAL A 267 -2.90 -14.70 11.95
N GLY A 268 -3.48 -13.50 11.85
CA GLY A 268 -3.87 -12.68 13.00
C GLY A 268 -4.92 -13.36 13.89
N LEU A 269 -5.93 -14.00 13.29
CA LEU A 269 -6.95 -14.77 14.02
C LEU A 269 -6.36 -16.01 14.70
N LEU A 270 -5.44 -16.73 14.04
CA LEU A 270 -4.72 -17.86 14.62
C LEU A 270 -3.86 -17.42 15.81
N LEU A 271 -3.16 -16.29 15.68
CA LEU A 271 -2.38 -15.72 16.79
C LEU A 271 -3.31 -15.34 17.96
N MET A 272 -4.42 -14.68 17.68
CA MET A 272 -5.43 -14.29 18.70
C MET A 272 -5.97 -15.53 19.43
N TRP A 273 -6.36 -16.55 18.67
CA TRP A 273 -6.82 -17.83 19.21
C TRP A 273 -5.77 -18.47 20.10
N HIS A 274 -4.51 -18.58 19.63
CA HIS A 274 -3.41 -19.17 20.38
C HIS A 274 -3.17 -18.44 21.71
N LEU A 275 -3.09 -17.11 21.67
CA LEU A 275 -2.80 -16.29 22.86
C LEU A 275 -3.92 -16.35 23.89
N LEU A 276 -5.18 -16.26 23.47
CA LEU A 276 -6.32 -16.37 24.38
C LEU A 276 -6.43 -17.76 24.99
N ARG A 277 -6.25 -18.81 24.19
CA ARG A 277 -6.22 -20.20 24.69
C ARG A 277 -5.12 -20.42 25.73
N LYS A 278 -3.90 -19.94 25.46
CA LYS A 278 -2.76 -20.03 26.37
C LYS A 278 -3.01 -19.34 27.70
N GLN A 279 -3.81 -18.27 27.70
CA GLN A 279 -4.18 -17.51 28.89
C GLN A 279 -5.46 -18.02 29.57
N GLY A 280 -6.07 -19.10 29.07
CA GLY A 280 -7.36 -19.60 29.59
C GLY A 280 -8.53 -18.62 29.39
N LYS A 281 -8.40 -17.64 28.48
CA LYS A 281 -9.43 -16.66 28.20
C LYS A 281 -10.47 -17.20 27.19
N SER A 282 -11.66 -16.57 27.18
CA SER A 282 -12.72 -16.92 26.23
C SER A 282 -12.28 -16.72 24.78
N LEU A 283 -12.66 -17.63 23.89
CA LEU A 283 -12.43 -17.56 22.45
C LEU A 283 -13.52 -16.79 21.68
N LYS A 284 -14.58 -16.33 22.36
CA LYS A 284 -15.64 -15.50 21.75
C LYS A 284 -15.10 -14.30 20.96
N PRO A 285 -14.01 -13.58 21.38
CA PRO A 285 -13.43 -12.52 20.58
C PRO A 285 -12.95 -12.96 19.20
N VAL A 286 -12.37 -14.15 19.07
CA VAL A 286 -11.90 -14.67 17.79
C VAL A 286 -13.07 -14.84 16.82
N LEU A 287 -14.15 -15.47 17.29
CA LEU A 287 -15.35 -15.66 16.48
C LEU A 287 -15.99 -14.32 16.10
N ALA A 288 -16.14 -13.41 17.07
CA ALA A 288 -16.74 -12.09 16.80
C ALA A 288 -15.94 -11.29 15.77
N VAL A 289 -14.61 -11.28 15.87
CA VAL A 289 -13.74 -10.61 14.91
C VAL A 289 -13.82 -11.29 13.55
N ALA A 290 -13.80 -12.63 13.48
CA ALA A 290 -13.96 -13.37 12.22
C ALA A 290 -15.29 -13.03 11.53
N LEU A 291 -16.40 -12.95 12.27
CA LEU A 291 -17.70 -12.57 11.73
C LEU A 291 -17.69 -11.13 11.20
N VAL A 292 -17.03 -10.19 11.87
CA VAL A 292 -16.90 -8.81 11.36
C VAL A 292 -16.07 -8.78 10.07
N LEU A 293 -14.96 -9.53 10.00
CA LEU A 293 -14.15 -9.60 8.78
C LEU A 293 -14.93 -10.20 7.61
N LEU A 294 -15.70 -11.24 7.85
CA LEU A 294 -16.62 -11.82 6.84
C LEU A 294 -17.67 -10.81 6.40
N ALA A 295 -18.27 -10.07 7.33
CA ALA A 295 -19.28 -9.05 7.01
C ALA A 295 -18.66 -7.92 6.17
N VAL A 296 -17.48 -7.41 6.55
CA VAL A 296 -16.75 -6.37 5.79
C VAL A 296 -16.42 -6.85 4.38
N SER A 297 -15.89 -8.07 4.24
CA SER A 297 -15.59 -8.66 2.93
C SER A 297 -16.84 -8.85 2.07
N SER A 298 -17.95 -9.31 2.68
CA SER A 298 -19.23 -9.49 1.99
C SER A 298 -19.84 -8.16 1.55
N LEU A 299 -19.78 -7.14 2.41
CA LEU A 299 -20.26 -5.78 2.07
C LEU A 299 -19.48 -5.18 0.92
N TRP A 300 -18.14 -5.33 0.93
CA TRP A 300 -17.29 -4.87 -0.18
C TRP A 300 -17.64 -5.59 -1.49
N LYS A 301 -17.72 -6.91 -1.45
CA LYS A 301 -18.10 -7.71 -2.62
C LYS A 301 -19.49 -7.31 -3.15
N HIS A 302 -20.46 -7.17 -2.26
CA HIS A 302 -21.81 -6.74 -2.64
C HIS A 302 -21.81 -5.34 -3.28
N HIS A 303 -21.04 -4.40 -2.72
CA HIS A 303 -20.87 -3.07 -3.29
C HIS A 303 -20.29 -3.15 -4.72
N CYS A 304 -19.18 -3.90 -4.92
CA CYS A 304 -18.60 -4.08 -6.25
C CYS A 304 -19.60 -4.71 -7.25
N ASP A 305 -20.34 -5.74 -6.83
CA ASP A 305 -21.33 -6.40 -7.68
C ASP A 305 -22.50 -5.45 -8.05
N TYR A 306 -22.79 -4.47 -7.19
CA TYR A 306 -23.85 -3.48 -7.43
C TYR A 306 -23.40 -2.32 -8.33
N VAL A 307 -22.18 -1.81 -8.15
CA VAL A 307 -21.73 -0.59 -8.83
C VAL A 307 -20.94 -0.84 -10.10
N PHE A 308 -20.40 -2.04 -10.32
CA PHE A 308 -19.62 -2.40 -11.50
C PHE A 308 -20.25 -3.52 -12.30
N VAL A 309 -20.28 -3.38 -13.60
CA VAL A 309 -20.68 -4.45 -14.52
C VAL A 309 -19.62 -5.55 -14.52
N ASN A 310 -20.05 -6.81 -14.36
CA ASN A 310 -19.17 -7.98 -14.38
C ASN A 310 -18.00 -7.95 -13.37
N SER A 311 -18.18 -7.33 -12.21
CA SER A 311 -17.13 -7.24 -11.18
C SER A 311 -16.53 -8.61 -10.80
N ARG A 312 -17.35 -9.67 -10.83
CA ARG A 312 -16.95 -11.06 -10.53
C ARG A 312 -16.03 -11.68 -11.57
N MET A 313 -16.03 -11.14 -12.80
CA MET A 313 -15.19 -11.57 -13.91
C MET A 313 -14.09 -10.56 -14.22
N SER A 314 -13.94 -9.51 -13.42
CA SER A 314 -12.82 -8.55 -13.56
C SER A 314 -11.49 -9.25 -13.32
N GLN A 315 -10.42 -8.71 -13.91
CA GLN A 315 -9.07 -9.25 -13.74
C GLN A 315 -8.72 -9.34 -12.25
N HIS A 316 -8.21 -10.49 -11.83
CA HIS A 316 -7.87 -10.83 -10.44
C HIS A 316 -9.05 -10.81 -9.45
N ALA A 317 -10.28 -10.94 -9.92
CA ALA A 317 -11.44 -11.05 -9.04
C ALA A 317 -11.34 -12.29 -8.14
N VAL A 318 -11.79 -12.14 -6.88
CA VAL A 318 -11.92 -13.26 -5.93
C VAL A 318 -13.35 -13.77 -6.00
N SER A 319 -13.65 -14.55 -7.04
CA SER A 319 -14.96 -15.16 -7.26
C SER A 319 -14.80 -16.62 -7.70
N MET A 320 -15.81 -17.47 -7.40
CA MET A 320 -15.79 -18.88 -7.79
C MET A 320 -15.88 -19.01 -9.32
N GLU A 321 -16.67 -18.15 -9.95
CA GLU A 321 -16.85 -18.08 -11.39
C GLU A 321 -15.52 -17.80 -12.11
N TYR A 322 -14.78 -16.80 -11.62
CA TYR A 322 -13.46 -16.44 -12.17
C TYR A 322 -12.44 -17.57 -11.98
N PHE A 323 -12.42 -18.18 -10.79
CA PHE A 323 -11.50 -19.29 -10.50
C PHE A 323 -11.77 -20.51 -11.38
N GLN A 324 -13.05 -20.86 -11.59
CA GLN A 324 -13.43 -21.97 -12.47
C GLN A 324 -13.05 -21.70 -13.93
N MET A 325 -13.28 -20.48 -14.41
CA MET A 325 -12.86 -20.05 -15.75
C MET A 325 -11.33 -20.21 -15.89
N ARG A 326 -10.54 -19.61 -14.98
CA ARG A 326 -9.07 -19.68 -15.03
C ARG A 326 -8.53 -21.10 -14.94
N LEU A 327 -9.15 -21.95 -14.15
CA LEU A 327 -8.74 -23.34 -14.03
C LEU A 327 -9.08 -24.14 -15.30
N GLY A 328 -10.22 -23.86 -15.93
CA GLY A 328 -10.65 -24.50 -17.17
C GLY A 328 -9.83 -24.12 -18.40
N GLU A 329 -9.09 -23.00 -18.37
CA GLU A 329 -8.17 -22.56 -19.42
C GLU A 329 -6.84 -23.35 -19.44
N ARG A 330 -6.58 -24.23 -18.44
CA ARG A 330 -5.26 -24.87 -18.24
C ARG A 330 -5.31 -26.37 -18.43
N THR A 331 -4.24 -26.88 -19.00
CA THR A 331 -3.99 -28.33 -19.04
C THR A 331 -3.35 -28.80 -17.72
N PRO A 332 -3.46 -30.12 -17.38
CA PRO A 332 -2.77 -30.68 -16.21
C PRO A 332 -1.25 -30.47 -16.24
N GLU A 333 -0.62 -30.50 -17.41
CA GLU A 333 0.80 -30.28 -17.62
C GLU A 333 1.20 -28.83 -17.29
N GLU A 334 0.41 -27.85 -17.73
CA GLU A 334 0.62 -26.44 -17.38
C GLU A 334 0.46 -26.20 -15.89
N MET A 335 -0.58 -26.76 -15.26
CA MET A 335 -0.77 -26.68 -13.79
C MET A 335 0.44 -27.24 -13.04
N ALA A 336 0.95 -28.42 -13.46
CA ALA A 336 2.12 -29.03 -12.85
C ALA A 336 3.41 -28.19 -13.09
N ARG A 337 3.52 -27.52 -14.26
CA ARG A 337 4.63 -26.60 -14.58
C ARG A 337 4.60 -25.36 -13.70
N ILE A 338 3.42 -24.75 -13.52
CA ILE A 338 3.21 -23.57 -12.65
C ILE A 338 3.59 -23.90 -11.21
N LEU A 339 3.07 -25.01 -10.66
CA LEU A 339 3.36 -25.43 -9.28
C LEU A 339 4.86 -25.66 -9.05
N ARG A 340 5.52 -26.40 -9.95
CA ARG A 340 6.96 -26.63 -9.88
C ARG A 340 7.75 -25.33 -10.03
N GLY A 341 7.32 -24.44 -10.93
CA GLY A 341 7.93 -23.15 -11.16
C GLY A 341 7.90 -22.27 -9.91
N VAL A 342 6.73 -22.14 -9.25
CA VAL A 342 6.59 -21.35 -8.00
C VAL A 342 7.50 -21.90 -6.91
N VAL A 343 7.48 -23.21 -6.65
CA VAL A 343 8.31 -23.82 -5.61
C VAL A 343 9.80 -23.65 -5.92
N SER A 344 10.21 -23.94 -7.16
CA SER A 344 11.61 -23.81 -7.60
C SER A 344 12.10 -22.37 -7.47
N TYR A 345 11.30 -21.39 -7.91
CA TYR A 345 11.63 -19.99 -7.80
C TYR A 345 11.83 -19.58 -6.35
N VAL A 346 10.85 -19.89 -5.49
CA VAL A 346 10.90 -19.55 -4.06
C VAL A 346 12.15 -20.10 -3.38
N LEU A 347 12.49 -21.36 -3.65
CA LEU A 347 13.65 -22.02 -3.00
C LEU A 347 15.01 -21.54 -3.56
N SER A 348 15.06 -21.04 -4.78
CA SER A 348 16.31 -20.58 -5.41
C SER A 348 16.63 -19.10 -5.15
N ARG A 349 15.73 -18.35 -4.51
CA ARG A 349 15.89 -16.91 -4.30
C ARG A 349 17.04 -16.57 -3.33
N LYS A 350 17.89 -15.60 -3.70
CA LYS A 350 18.91 -15.03 -2.82
C LYS A 350 18.35 -14.45 -1.51
N PRO A 351 17.21 -13.72 -1.49
CA PRO A 351 16.61 -13.21 -0.25
C PRO A 351 16.29 -14.28 0.79
N LEU A 352 15.99 -15.51 0.40
CA LEU A 352 15.79 -16.61 1.35
C LEU A 352 17.07 -16.93 2.13
N GLY A 353 18.24 -16.88 1.45
CA GLY A 353 19.55 -17.01 2.10
C GLY A 353 19.84 -15.88 3.10
N TYR A 354 19.45 -14.67 2.77
CA TYR A 354 19.58 -13.53 3.69
C TYR A 354 18.67 -13.67 4.92
N LEU A 355 17.42 -14.12 4.75
CA LEU A 355 16.53 -14.43 5.88
C LEU A 355 17.08 -15.54 6.77
N ALA A 356 17.67 -16.58 6.18
CA ALA A 356 18.34 -17.64 6.94
C ALA A 356 19.56 -17.11 7.73
N ALA A 357 20.34 -16.21 7.14
CA ALA A 357 21.46 -15.56 7.82
C ALA A 357 20.97 -14.65 8.98
N TRP A 358 19.85 -13.95 8.81
CA TRP A 358 19.21 -13.18 9.89
C TRP A 358 18.75 -14.08 11.03
N LEU A 359 18.08 -15.20 10.73
CA LEU A 359 17.69 -16.18 11.74
C LEU A 359 18.90 -16.73 12.50
N ALA A 360 20.02 -17.01 11.82
CA ALA A 360 21.24 -17.47 12.45
C ALA A 360 21.86 -16.41 13.39
N ALA A 361 21.87 -15.13 12.98
CA ALA A 361 22.33 -14.02 13.83
C ALA A 361 21.42 -13.83 15.06
N GLU A 362 20.10 -13.95 14.87
CA GLU A 362 19.11 -13.91 15.97
C GLU A 362 19.31 -15.08 16.95
N LEU A 363 19.73 -16.25 16.47
CA LEU A 363 20.10 -17.37 17.36
C LEU A 363 21.26 -16.97 18.27
N GLY A 364 22.30 -16.32 17.71
CA GLY A 364 23.41 -15.79 18.49
C GLY A 364 22.94 -14.82 19.58
N CYS A 365 22.08 -13.86 19.22
CA CYS A 365 21.43 -12.94 20.17
C CYS A 365 20.62 -13.69 21.25
N ALA A 366 19.83 -14.66 20.85
CA ALA A 366 18.97 -15.43 21.74
C ALA A 366 19.79 -16.27 22.73
N CYS A 367 20.88 -16.87 22.29
CA CYS A 367 21.82 -17.60 23.15
C CYS A 367 22.48 -16.66 24.17
N LEU A 368 22.96 -15.50 23.74
CA LEU A 368 23.58 -14.51 24.62
C LEU A 368 22.61 -13.96 25.69
N THR A 369 21.32 -13.93 25.39
CA THR A 369 20.26 -13.37 26.26
C THR A 369 19.41 -14.42 26.97
N GLY A 370 19.71 -15.73 26.79
CA GLY A 370 18.96 -16.84 27.40
C GLY A 370 17.56 -17.07 26.77
N ASN A 371 17.31 -16.58 25.56
CA ASN A 371 16.01 -16.67 24.88
C ASN A 371 15.92 -17.77 23.82
N GLY A 372 16.76 -18.82 23.87
CA GLY A 372 16.84 -19.85 22.83
C GLY A 372 15.52 -20.57 22.52
N LYS A 373 14.69 -20.88 23.53
CA LYS A 373 13.36 -21.47 23.30
C LYS A 373 12.43 -20.54 22.51
N ARG A 374 12.45 -19.24 22.81
CA ARG A 374 11.65 -18.23 22.09
C ARG A 374 12.10 -18.09 20.65
N TRP A 375 13.43 -18.18 20.42
CA TRP A 375 13.98 -18.18 19.05
C TRP A 375 13.52 -19.40 18.26
N GLY A 376 13.54 -20.60 18.86
CA GLY A 376 13.06 -21.82 18.19
C GLY A 376 11.59 -21.70 17.73
N ILE A 377 10.73 -21.07 18.54
CA ILE A 377 9.34 -20.77 18.15
C ILE A 377 9.31 -19.77 17.00
N LEU A 378 10.10 -18.69 17.05
CA LEU A 378 10.18 -17.70 15.98
C LEU A 378 10.61 -18.35 14.67
N ALA A 379 11.67 -19.17 14.68
CA ALA A 379 12.16 -19.86 13.49
C ALA A 379 11.09 -20.76 12.87
N ALA A 380 10.39 -21.55 13.71
CA ALA A 380 9.28 -22.39 13.26
C ALA A 380 8.14 -21.58 12.66
N VAL A 381 7.80 -20.43 13.27
CA VAL A 381 6.78 -19.50 12.74
C VAL A 381 7.22 -18.90 11.39
N CYS A 382 8.47 -18.44 11.26
CA CYS A 382 8.98 -17.90 10.00
C CYS A 382 8.94 -18.93 8.87
N VAL A 383 9.40 -20.16 9.13
CA VAL A 383 9.36 -21.26 8.16
C VAL A 383 7.91 -21.61 7.80
N GLY A 384 7.04 -21.73 8.80
CA GLY A 384 5.61 -22.03 8.58
C GLY A 384 4.88 -20.95 7.78
N LEU A 385 5.13 -19.67 8.08
CA LEU A 385 4.56 -18.55 7.33
C LEU A 385 5.05 -18.53 5.89
N TYR A 386 6.35 -18.75 5.68
CA TYR A 386 6.91 -18.77 4.33
C TYR A 386 6.36 -19.94 3.50
N ALA A 387 6.25 -21.12 4.09
CA ALA A 387 5.66 -22.30 3.44
C ALA A 387 4.17 -22.06 3.10
N ALA A 388 3.38 -21.57 4.06
CA ALA A 388 1.96 -21.25 3.84
C ALA A 388 1.77 -20.16 2.77
N TRP A 389 2.65 -19.16 2.74
CA TRP A 389 2.63 -18.12 1.71
C TRP A 389 2.97 -18.70 0.33
N THR A 390 3.94 -19.60 0.23
CA THR A 390 4.29 -20.30 -1.02
C THR A 390 3.10 -21.08 -1.57
N VAL A 391 2.35 -21.77 -0.70
CA VAL A 391 1.10 -22.45 -1.09
C VAL A 391 0.04 -21.44 -1.56
N SER A 392 -0.10 -20.31 -0.86
CA SER A 392 -1.00 -19.23 -1.26
C SER A 392 -0.64 -18.63 -2.63
N LEU A 393 0.66 -18.42 -2.90
CA LEU A 393 1.14 -17.96 -4.21
C LEU A 393 0.84 -18.99 -5.30
N ALA A 394 1.10 -20.27 -5.06
CA ALA A 394 0.77 -21.34 -6.00
C ALA A 394 -0.73 -21.33 -6.34
N GLY A 395 -1.59 -21.17 -5.32
CA GLY A 395 -3.04 -20.99 -5.51
C GLY A 395 -3.38 -19.76 -6.33
N MET A 396 -2.76 -18.60 -6.06
CA MET A 396 -2.98 -17.37 -6.83
C MET A 396 -2.63 -17.55 -8.31
N TYR A 397 -1.47 -18.15 -8.62
CA TYR A 397 -1.07 -18.42 -10.01
C TYR A 397 -1.99 -19.41 -10.70
N LEU A 398 -2.56 -20.38 -10.00
CA LEU A 398 -3.49 -21.34 -10.57
C LEU A 398 -4.89 -20.76 -10.79
N PHE A 399 -5.39 -19.93 -9.90
CA PHE A 399 -6.79 -19.54 -9.87
C PHE A 399 -7.08 -18.09 -10.28
N SER A 400 -6.05 -17.21 -10.26
CA SER A 400 -6.27 -15.78 -10.42
C SER A 400 -5.52 -15.14 -11.59
N MET A 401 -4.39 -15.70 -12.02
CA MET A 401 -3.60 -15.18 -13.14
C MET A 401 -4.08 -15.73 -14.48
N SER A 402 -3.81 -15.04 -15.60
CA SER A 402 -3.96 -15.62 -16.94
C SER A 402 -2.98 -16.78 -17.15
N VAL A 403 -3.20 -17.60 -18.19
CA VAL A 403 -2.30 -18.73 -18.49
C VAL A 403 -0.87 -18.25 -18.72
N GLN A 404 -0.71 -17.20 -19.52
CA GLN A 404 0.60 -16.63 -19.85
C GLN A 404 1.29 -16.07 -18.59
N GLU A 405 0.62 -15.19 -17.82
CA GLU A 405 1.16 -14.63 -16.59
C GLU A 405 1.58 -15.73 -15.59
N ALA A 406 0.81 -16.81 -15.52
CA ALA A 406 1.09 -17.90 -14.61
C ALA A 406 2.28 -18.77 -15.05
N LEU A 407 2.44 -19.03 -16.36
CA LEU A 407 3.57 -19.79 -16.90
C LEU A 407 4.89 -19.02 -16.84
N GLU A 408 4.82 -17.70 -17.00
CA GLU A 408 5.96 -16.78 -16.89
C GLU A 408 6.27 -16.39 -15.44
N LEU A 409 5.42 -16.75 -14.50
CA LEU A 409 5.49 -16.36 -13.08
C LEU A 409 5.60 -14.83 -12.91
N LEU A 410 4.80 -14.08 -13.67
CA LEU A 410 4.87 -12.63 -13.71
C LEU A 410 4.75 -12.02 -12.31
N SER A 411 5.66 -11.12 -11.96
CA SER A 411 5.71 -10.42 -10.65
C SER A 411 5.92 -11.33 -9.41
N ILE A 412 6.34 -12.59 -9.55
CA ILE A 412 6.52 -13.52 -8.44
C ILE A 412 7.52 -12.99 -7.40
N GLU A 413 8.57 -12.29 -7.86
CA GLU A 413 9.55 -11.69 -6.95
C GLU A 413 8.90 -10.68 -6.02
N ARG A 414 8.08 -9.79 -6.54
CA ARG A 414 7.31 -8.78 -5.78
C ARG A 414 6.42 -9.44 -4.72
N TYR A 415 5.71 -10.51 -5.08
CA TYR A 415 4.86 -11.23 -4.13
C TYR A 415 5.64 -11.98 -3.06
N CYS A 416 6.78 -12.56 -3.40
CA CYS A 416 7.67 -13.16 -2.39
C CYS A 416 8.21 -12.11 -1.41
N ARG A 417 8.56 -10.92 -1.90
CA ARG A 417 9.08 -9.82 -1.07
C ARG A 417 8.06 -9.29 -0.06
N THR A 418 6.77 -9.40 -0.36
CA THR A 418 5.71 -9.13 0.63
C THR A 418 5.90 -9.98 1.90
N MET A 419 6.22 -11.27 1.75
CA MET A 419 6.51 -12.12 2.91
C MET A 419 7.88 -11.79 3.54
N ASP A 420 8.90 -11.52 2.73
CA ASP A 420 10.23 -11.13 3.23
C ASP A 420 10.13 -9.93 4.17
N ILE A 421 9.39 -8.88 3.79
CA ILE A 421 9.18 -7.66 4.61
C ILE A 421 8.50 -8.02 5.95
N LEU A 422 7.47 -8.86 5.94
CA LEU A 422 6.82 -9.29 7.18
C LEU A 422 7.80 -10.06 8.07
N LEU A 423 8.61 -10.95 7.50
CA LEU A 423 9.59 -11.71 8.29
C LEU A 423 10.67 -10.79 8.87
N TYR A 424 11.18 -9.83 8.12
CA TYR A 424 12.11 -8.81 8.66
C TYR A 424 11.47 -7.98 9.77
N TYR A 425 10.18 -7.65 9.64
CA TYR A 425 9.44 -6.98 10.72
C TYR A 425 9.39 -7.84 11.98
N LEU A 426 9.07 -9.14 11.86
CA LEU A 426 9.01 -10.08 12.99
C LEU A 426 10.38 -10.32 13.63
N LEU A 427 11.43 -10.47 12.82
CA LEU A 427 12.81 -10.60 13.29
C LEU A 427 13.23 -9.34 14.07
N THR A 428 12.96 -8.14 13.52
CA THR A 428 13.24 -6.89 14.22
C THR A 428 12.49 -6.81 15.56
N ALA A 429 11.21 -7.16 15.59
CA ALA A 429 10.41 -7.17 16.83
C ALA A 429 10.97 -8.17 17.86
N PHE A 430 11.41 -9.35 17.42
CA PHE A 430 12.04 -10.34 18.28
C PHE A 430 13.36 -9.82 18.86
N CYS A 431 14.27 -9.30 18.02
CA CYS A 431 15.52 -8.69 18.46
C CYS A 431 15.27 -7.64 19.55
N LEU A 432 14.36 -6.72 19.32
CA LEU A 432 14.01 -5.67 20.30
C LEU A 432 13.44 -6.26 21.60
N SER A 433 12.71 -7.36 21.54
CA SER A 433 12.15 -8.03 22.72
C SER A 433 13.18 -8.80 23.54
N CYS A 434 14.31 -9.21 22.92
CA CYS A 434 15.38 -9.96 23.55
C CYS A 434 16.45 -9.08 24.18
N LEU A 435 16.47 -7.77 23.89
CA LEU A 435 17.49 -6.83 24.33
C LEU A 435 17.00 -6.01 25.55
N PRO A 436 17.14 -6.50 26.79
CA PRO A 436 16.73 -5.76 27.99
C PRO A 436 17.55 -4.48 28.16
N GLU A 437 16.94 -3.44 28.71
CA GLU A 437 17.63 -2.19 29.01
C GLU A 437 18.76 -2.42 30.06
N GLY A 438 19.93 -1.83 29.79
CA GLY A 438 21.10 -1.91 30.71
C GLY A 438 22.04 -3.11 30.48
N CYS A 439 21.80 -4.02 29.54
CA CYS A 439 22.73 -5.14 29.27
C CYS A 439 23.87 -4.72 28.31
N PRO A 440 25.16 -4.84 28.70
CA PRO A 440 26.29 -4.52 27.80
C PRO A 440 26.30 -5.36 26.51
N LYS A 441 25.88 -6.63 26.59
CA LYS A 441 25.77 -7.54 25.44
C LYS A 441 24.75 -7.08 24.41
N ARG A 442 23.83 -6.20 24.78
CA ARG A 442 22.85 -5.55 23.90
C ARG A 442 23.50 -4.80 22.75
N TRP A 443 24.56 -4.05 23.02
CA TRP A 443 25.25 -3.29 21.97
C TRP A 443 25.93 -4.23 20.96
N LEU A 444 26.50 -5.33 21.44
CA LEU A 444 27.11 -6.34 20.55
C LEU A 444 26.05 -7.02 19.69
N ALA A 445 24.95 -7.45 20.29
CA ALA A 445 23.85 -8.11 19.59
C ALA A 445 23.15 -7.16 18.61
N GLY A 446 22.83 -5.94 19.05
CA GLY A 446 22.26 -4.90 18.19
C GLY A 446 23.19 -4.50 17.03
N GLY A 447 24.49 -4.38 17.31
CA GLY A 447 25.50 -4.12 16.29
C GLY A 447 25.61 -5.24 15.26
N LEU A 448 25.55 -6.51 15.68
CA LEU A 448 25.57 -7.65 14.78
C LEU A 448 24.35 -7.67 13.85
N VAL A 449 23.14 -7.47 14.40
CA VAL A 449 21.90 -7.43 13.60
C VAL A 449 21.90 -6.21 12.66
N THR A 450 22.36 -5.05 13.12
CA THR A 450 22.49 -3.86 12.28
C THR A 450 23.52 -4.07 11.16
N ALA A 451 24.68 -4.66 11.45
CA ALA A 451 25.67 -4.99 10.44
C ALA A 451 25.11 -5.97 9.40
N LEU A 452 24.38 -7.00 9.84
CA LEU A 452 23.71 -7.93 8.95
C LEU A 452 22.63 -7.24 8.11
N ALA A 453 21.84 -6.34 8.70
CA ALA A 453 20.89 -5.51 7.98
C ALA A 453 21.60 -4.72 6.87
N LEU A 454 22.66 -4.02 7.21
CA LEU A 454 23.44 -3.23 6.24
C LEU A 454 24.01 -4.10 5.13
N THR A 455 24.57 -5.29 5.44
CA THR A 455 25.09 -6.20 4.41
C THR A 455 24.02 -6.78 3.51
N THR A 456 22.83 -7.07 4.06
CA THR A 456 21.66 -7.54 3.29
C THR A 456 21.18 -6.45 2.30
N TRP A 457 21.30 -5.20 2.71
CA TRP A 457 20.78 -4.06 1.98
C TRP A 457 21.82 -3.28 1.17
N VAL A 458 23.07 -3.73 1.13
CA VAL A 458 24.11 -3.15 0.26
C VAL A 458 23.63 -3.23 -1.20
N GLY A 459 23.45 -2.06 -1.82
CA GLY A 459 22.97 -1.91 -3.20
C GLY A 459 21.46 -1.74 -3.33
N SER A 460 20.67 -1.84 -2.26
CA SER A 460 19.25 -1.47 -2.31
C SER A 460 19.04 0.02 -2.08
N CYS A 461 17.98 0.56 -2.73
CA CYS A 461 17.74 2.01 -2.80
C CYS A 461 17.06 2.52 -1.58
N GLY A 462 17.15 2.41 -0.40
CA GLY A 462 16.39 2.98 0.72
C GLY A 462 15.82 4.39 0.45
N VAL A 463 14.97 4.86 1.34
CA VAL A 463 14.32 6.18 1.20
C VAL A 463 15.35 7.31 1.04
N LEU A 464 16.49 7.23 1.73
CA LEU A 464 17.56 8.24 1.60
C LEU A 464 18.13 8.33 0.18
N ALA A 465 18.28 7.19 -0.52
CA ALA A 465 18.75 7.18 -1.90
C ALA A 465 17.74 7.83 -2.87
N THR A 466 16.45 7.77 -2.56
CA THR A 466 15.38 8.39 -3.37
C THR A 466 15.49 9.91 -3.43
N ILE A 467 16.14 10.56 -2.46
CA ILE A 467 16.34 12.02 -2.45
C ILE A 467 17.09 12.48 -3.71
N ALA A 468 18.15 11.76 -4.10
CA ALA A 468 18.97 12.08 -5.26
C ALA A 468 18.58 11.28 -6.52
N ALA A 469 17.66 10.33 -6.42
CA ALA A 469 17.27 9.50 -7.53
C ALA A 469 16.46 10.31 -8.57
N PRO A 470 16.69 10.09 -9.89
CA PRO A 470 15.81 10.62 -10.91
C PRO A 470 14.39 10.03 -10.76
N PRO A 471 13.38 10.64 -11.36
CA PRO A 471 12.06 10.03 -11.49
C PRO A 471 12.18 8.62 -12.10
N GLN A 472 11.37 7.69 -11.65
CA GLN A 472 11.35 6.32 -12.17
C GLN A 472 10.20 6.16 -13.19
N GLY A 473 10.38 5.22 -14.14
CA GLY A 473 9.42 4.95 -15.21
C GLY A 473 9.65 5.84 -16.43
N ASP A 474 8.76 5.73 -17.41
CA ASP A 474 8.80 6.55 -18.62
C ASP A 474 8.19 7.93 -18.37
N THR A 475 8.90 8.74 -17.58
CA THR A 475 8.48 10.11 -17.27
C THR A 475 8.47 10.98 -18.51
N ALA A 476 9.39 10.73 -19.48
CA ALA A 476 9.48 11.51 -20.71
C ALA A 476 8.21 11.35 -21.56
N LEU A 477 7.71 10.11 -21.73
CA LEU A 477 6.47 9.89 -22.48
C LEU A 477 5.27 10.50 -21.75
N ARG A 478 5.22 10.37 -20.43
CA ARG A 478 4.16 11.00 -19.63
C ARG A 478 4.17 12.52 -19.75
N GLU A 479 5.33 13.16 -19.56
CA GLU A 479 5.50 14.61 -19.71
C GLU A 479 5.09 15.06 -21.13
N ARG A 480 5.53 14.34 -22.16
CA ARG A 480 5.10 14.58 -23.53
C ARG A 480 3.58 14.52 -23.71
N MET A 481 2.91 13.53 -23.10
CA MET A 481 1.45 13.43 -23.17
C MET A 481 0.75 14.60 -22.47
N GLU A 482 1.26 15.02 -21.32
CA GLU A 482 0.74 16.18 -20.56
C GLU A 482 0.97 17.50 -21.33
N GLU A 483 2.14 17.65 -21.96
CA GLU A 483 2.45 18.79 -22.83
C GLU A 483 1.51 18.83 -24.04
N MET A 484 1.29 17.73 -24.72
CA MET A 484 0.34 17.65 -25.85
C MET A 484 -1.07 18.03 -25.43
N VAL A 485 -1.54 17.53 -24.28
CA VAL A 485 -2.85 17.91 -23.72
C VAL A 485 -2.93 19.43 -23.46
N ALA A 486 -1.88 20.01 -22.89
CA ALA A 486 -1.84 21.44 -22.56
C ALA A 486 -1.71 22.34 -23.82
N GLU A 487 -0.80 21.97 -24.72
CA GLU A 487 -0.49 22.74 -25.95
C GLU A 487 -1.70 22.85 -26.87
N TYR A 488 -2.43 21.73 -27.06
CA TYR A 488 -3.59 21.69 -27.95
C TYR A 488 -4.93 21.94 -27.25
N GLY A 489 -4.89 22.24 -25.95
CA GLY A 489 -6.11 22.56 -25.18
C GLY A 489 -7.11 21.39 -25.15
N VAL A 490 -6.60 20.13 -25.05
CA VAL A 490 -7.45 18.95 -25.08
C VAL A 490 -8.39 18.92 -23.87
N GLU A 491 -9.67 18.89 -24.11
CA GLU A 491 -10.70 18.93 -23.07
C GLU A 491 -11.01 17.55 -22.51
N LYS A 492 -11.42 17.50 -21.23
CA LYS A 492 -11.87 16.27 -20.57
C LYS A 492 -13.29 15.88 -20.97
N GLY A 493 -13.61 14.59 -20.88
CA GLY A 493 -14.97 14.10 -21.13
C GLY A 493 -15.21 13.60 -22.55
N TYR A 494 -14.22 13.70 -23.40
CA TYR A 494 -14.22 13.21 -24.78
C TYR A 494 -13.60 11.81 -24.90
N SER A 495 -13.56 11.29 -26.12
CA SER A 495 -12.91 10.03 -26.51
C SER A 495 -11.59 10.29 -27.23
N TYR A 496 -10.58 9.44 -26.99
CA TYR A 496 -9.21 9.67 -27.43
C TYR A 496 -8.64 8.40 -28.07
N LEU A 497 -8.05 8.58 -29.26
CA LEU A 497 -7.27 7.57 -29.96
C LEU A 497 -5.79 7.93 -29.86
N ILE A 498 -4.93 6.97 -29.57
CA ILE A 498 -3.47 7.12 -29.60
C ILE A 498 -2.91 6.23 -30.70
N CYS A 499 -2.24 6.84 -31.67
CA CYS A 499 -1.50 6.14 -32.71
C CYS A 499 -0.04 6.00 -32.24
N ASP A 500 0.31 4.81 -31.74
CA ASP A 500 1.62 4.51 -31.16
C ASP A 500 2.03 3.07 -31.54
N PRO A 501 3.20 2.86 -32.18
CA PRO A 501 3.67 1.53 -32.55
C PRO A 501 4.18 0.71 -31.36
N VAL A 502 4.41 1.36 -30.19
CA VAL A 502 4.97 0.70 -29.01
C VAL A 502 3.92 -0.15 -28.32
N ALA A 503 4.18 -1.44 -28.23
CA ALA A 503 3.34 -2.35 -27.46
C ALA A 503 3.42 -2.07 -25.96
N GLY A 504 2.33 -2.36 -25.21
CA GLY A 504 2.33 -2.31 -23.74
C GLY A 504 1.40 -1.29 -23.10
N GLY A 505 0.80 -0.38 -23.90
CA GLY A 505 -0.30 0.47 -23.46
C GLY A 505 0.08 1.57 -22.44
N TYR A 506 1.36 1.86 -22.22
CA TYR A 506 1.77 2.88 -21.24
C TYR A 506 1.16 4.25 -21.58
N ALA A 507 1.25 4.70 -22.84
CA ALA A 507 0.67 5.96 -23.30
C ALA A 507 -0.85 6.00 -23.05
N MET A 508 -1.55 4.91 -23.35
CA MET A 508 -2.98 4.78 -23.11
C MET A 508 -3.32 4.96 -21.61
N PHE A 509 -2.62 4.26 -20.72
CA PHE A 509 -2.90 4.37 -19.30
C PHE A 509 -2.49 5.73 -18.73
N ALA A 510 -1.39 6.33 -19.20
CA ALA A 510 -0.99 7.68 -18.82
C ALA A 510 -2.05 8.72 -19.22
N LEU A 511 -2.57 8.63 -20.46
CA LEU A 511 -3.65 9.52 -20.91
C LEU A 511 -4.96 9.26 -20.17
N ARG A 512 -5.33 7.99 -19.92
CA ARG A 512 -6.49 7.65 -19.06
C ARG A 512 -6.39 8.29 -17.68
N TYR A 513 -5.22 8.22 -17.08
CA TYR A 513 -4.96 8.84 -15.78
C TYR A 513 -5.03 10.37 -15.86
N CYS A 514 -4.39 10.99 -16.88
CA CYS A 514 -4.41 12.44 -17.09
C CYS A 514 -5.85 12.96 -17.26
N MET A 515 -6.61 12.35 -18.18
CA MET A 515 -7.96 12.77 -18.55
C MET A 515 -9.04 12.22 -17.60
N ASN A 516 -8.71 11.29 -16.72
CA ASN A 516 -9.63 10.59 -15.81
C ASN A 516 -10.81 9.92 -16.54
N THR A 517 -10.51 9.17 -17.60
CA THR A 517 -11.51 8.49 -18.45
C THR A 517 -10.98 7.13 -18.93
N SER A 518 -11.89 6.19 -19.19
CA SER A 518 -11.57 4.94 -19.90
C SER A 518 -11.68 5.03 -21.42
N ARG A 519 -12.23 6.14 -21.95
CA ARG A 519 -12.46 6.35 -23.37
C ARG A 519 -11.17 6.66 -24.13
N VAL A 520 -10.14 5.87 -23.91
CA VAL A 520 -8.83 5.97 -24.59
C VAL A 520 -8.49 4.61 -25.16
N GLN A 521 -8.16 4.57 -26.45
CA GLN A 521 -7.65 3.40 -27.13
C GLN A 521 -6.26 3.71 -27.69
N GLN A 522 -5.39 2.71 -27.75
CA GLN A 522 -4.10 2.77 -28.39
C GLN A 522 -4.04 1.75 -29.52
N VAL A 523 -3.57 2.15 -30.69
CA VAL A 523 -3.42 1.31 -31.86
C VAL A 523 -2.10 1.59 -32.55
N ALA A 524 -1.49 0.54 -33.12
CA ALA A 524 -0.39 0.69 -34.07
C ALA A 524 -0.98 0.74 -35.48
N ILE A 525 -0.69 1.80 -36.24
CA ILE A 525 -1.19 1.97 -37.61
C ILE A 525 -0.14 1.45 -38.58
N THR A 526 -0.48 0.37 -39.28
CA THR A 526 0.35 -0.29 -40.28
C THR A 526 -0.29 -0.33 -41.65
N ALA A 527 -1.58 0.02 -41.75
CA ALA A 527 -2.33 0.10 -43.01
C ALA A 527 -3.34 1.27 -42.94
N PRO A 528 -3.62 1.97 -44.07
CA PRO A 528 -4.52 3.13 -44.11
C PRO A 528 -5.94 2.83 -43.58
N GLU A 529 -6.46 1.64 -43.87
CA GLU A 529 -7.82 1.23 -43.48
C GLU A 529 -8.01 1.17 -41.96
N GLN A 530 -6.92 1.03 -41.20
CA GLN A 530 -6.98 1.05 -39.74
C GLN A 530 -7.36 2.43 -39.16
N MET A 531 -7.18 3.49 -39.95
CA MET A 531 -7.56 4.85 -39.55
C MET A 531 -9.07 5.09 -39.61
N ASP A 532 -9.86 4.22 -40.21
CA ASP A 532 -11.35 4.36 -40.16
C ASP A 532 -11.92 4.34 -38.72
N ILE A 533 -11.14 3.85 -37.75
CA ILE A 533 -11.50 3.86 -36.31
C ILE A 533 -11.56 5.28 -35.74
N GLU A 534 -10.90 6.27 -36.35
CA GLU A 534 -10.85 7.66 -35.87
C GLU A 534 -12.24 8.28 -35.74
N LYS A 535 -13.22 7.80 -36.51
CA LYS A 535 -14.61 8.28 -36.56
C LYS A 535 -15.33 8.12 -35.23
N ASP A 536 -14.82 7.26 -34.36
CA ASP A 536 -15.37 6.99 -33.02
C ASP A 536 -14.72 7.85 -31.93
N TYR A 537 -13.73 8.71 -32.30
CA TYR A 537 -12.96 9.49 -31.35
C TYR A 537 -13.03 11.00 -31.64
N ASP A 538 -12.94 11.78 -30.57
CA ASP A 538 -12.97 13.23 -30.63
C ASP A 538 -11.57 13.83 -30.83
N TYR A 539 -10.54 13.13 -30.34
CA TYR A 539 -9.14 13.53 -30.46
C TYR A 539 -8.27 12.34 -30.86
N VAL A 540 -7.29 12.56 -31.75
CA VAL A 540 -6.29 11.60 -32.16
C VAL A 540 -4.89 12.12 -31.81
N PHE A 541 -4.14 11.36 -31.00
CA PHE A 541 -2.78 11.64 -30.59
C PHE A 541 -1.79 10.86 -31.50
N LEU A 542 -0.92 11.57 -32.17
CA LEU A 542 0.06 11.03 -33.10
C LEU A 542 1.43 10.90 -32.40
N LEU A 543 1.71 9.77 -31.76
CA LEU A 543 3.01 9.50 -31.15
C LEU A 543 4.02 8.97 -32.16
N ASP A 544 3.57 8.27 -33.18
CA ASP A 544 4.34 7.80 -34.34
C ASP A 544 4.41 8.89 -35.42
N THR A 545 5.18 9.94 -35.13
CA THR A 545 5.27 11.14 -35.99
C THR A 545 5.99 10.91 -37.32
N GLU A 546 6.70 9.80 -37.48
CA GLU A 546 7.42 9.45 -38.71
C GLU A 546 6.61 8.50 -39.62
N ASN A 547 5.39 8.16 -39.22
CA ASN A 547 4.53 7.24 -39.99
C ASN A 547 3.88 7.95 -41.18
N PRO A 548 4.24 7.57 -42.42
CA PRO A 548 3.73 8.24 -43.62
C PRO A 548 2.22 8.05 -43.83
N ILE A 549 1.64 6.97 -43.27
CA ILE A 549 0.19 6.73 -43.32
C ILE A 549 -0.54 7.77 -42.50
N LEU A 550 -0.03 8.08 -41.31
CA LEU A 550 -0.61 9.09 -40.41
C LEU A 550 -0.46 10.49 -41.02
N GLU A 551 0.69 10.82 -41.56
CA GLU A 551 0.92 12.11 -42.26
C GLU A 551 -0.04 12.29 -43.44
N GLN A 552 -0.16 11.30 -44.29
CA GLN A 552 -1.09 11.33 -45.43
C GLN A 552 -2.54 11.44 -44.95
N TRP A 553 -2.94 10.68 -43.96
CA TRP A 553 -4.30 10.74 -43.38
C TRP A 553 -4.64 12.14 -42.86
N VAL A 554 -3.73 12.84 -42.17
CA VAL A 554 -3.93 14.22 -41.72
C VAL A 554 -4.09 15.16 -42.89
N LEU A 555 -3.22 15.06 -43.89
CA LEU A 555 -3.28 15.93 -45.09
C LEU A 555 -4.59 15.77 -45.88
N GLU A 556 -5.13 14.55 -45.95
CA GLU A 556 -6.37 14.26 -46.67
C GLU A 556 -7.63 14.68 -45.90
N ASN A 557 -7.67 14.50 -44.56
CA ASN A 557 -8.89 14.68 -43.77
C ASN A 557 -8.90 15.95 -42.90
N TYR A 558 -7.71 16.44 -42.50
CA TYR A 558 -7.54 17.59 -41.57
C TYR A 558 -6.39 18.50 -42.03
N PRO A 559 -6.37 19.00 -43.28
CA PRO A 559 -5.24 19.75 -43.87
C PRO A 559 -4.90 21.01 -43.08
N GLU A 560 -5.88 21.64 -42.39
CA GLU A 560 -5.69 22.80 -41.52
C GLU A 560 -4.98 22.48 -40.22
N GLN A 561 -4.87 21.21 -39.86
CA GLN A 561 -4.16 20.70 -38.69
C GLN A 561 -2.84 19.99 -39.07
N ALA A 562 -2.38 20.12 -40.29
CA ALA A 562 -1.13 19.54 -40.76
C ALA A 562 0.06 19.98 -39.88
N GLY A 563 0.91 19.02 -39.51
CA GLY A 563 2.05 19.23 -38.63
C GLY A 563 1.72 19.24 -37.12
N ARG A 564 0.46 19.09 -36.74
CA ARG A 564 0.08 18.90 -35.32
C ARG A 564 0.26 17.45 -34.91
N THR A 565 0.58 17.26 -33.62
CA THR A 565 0.66 15.92 -32.99
C THR A 565 -0.64 15.50 -32.30
N VAL A 566 -1.59 16.41 -32.16
CA VAL A 566 -2.97 16.13 -31.71
C VAL A 566 -3.93 16.67 -32.74
N ILE A 567 -4.77 15.81 -33.29
CA ILE A 567 -5.82 16.15 -34.24
C ILE A 567 -7.15 16.17 -33.51
N GLN A 568 -7.87 17.27 -33.66
CA GLN A 568 -9.21 17.44 -33.14
C GLN A 568 -10.21 17.02 -34.19
N CYS A 569 -10.94 15.93 -33.94
CA CYS A 569 -11.91 15.33 -34.86
C CYS A 569 -13.36 15.72 -34.51
N ILE A 570 -13.57 16.69 -33.63
CA ILE A 570 -14.91 17.07 -33.13
C ILE A 570 -15.80 17.48 -34.30
N LYS A 571 -16.94 16.82 -34.42
CA LYS A 571 -17.97 17.05 -35.43
C LYS A 571 -18.87 18.21 -35.07
#